data_2ef94346a33ac1464239c93e1fac8a9e
#
_entry.id   2ef94346a33ac1464239c93e1fac8a9e
#
_cell.length_a   1.000
_cell.length_b   1.000
_cell.length_c   1.000
_cell.angle_alpha   90.00
_cell.angle_beta   90.00
_cell.angle_gamma   90.00
#
_symmetry.space_group_name_H-M   'P 1'
#
loop_
_entity.id
_entity.type
_entity.pdbx_description
1 polymer ?
#
loop_
_entity_poly.entity_id
_entity_poly.type
_entity_poly.pdbx_seq_one_letter_code
_entity_poly.pdbx_strand_id
1 'polypeptide(L)'
;APTDLKLSNFNEGVASFDPTATSIILWTRYAASKNGSVNLSWEISTDAKFSQVLRQGKVVTDESRDFTIAVDVQGLPSNKAFYYRFYNVATKEVSVIGETITLPSISDTISQVKMAVCSCANFAAGLFTVYEAMAKSDVDVIVHLGDYIYEYGAGEYGTNAYTASLGRTHVPANEIVTLEDYRARYKQYRRDEKLKLAHQKKPFIAVWDDHEITNDTYKDGAENHQPKEGDFSVRKLAALKAYSEYIPLKTGNDSRIYRDFHFGNLLSLYMLDTRVIARDKQLEYATYFSSNGSFNATAFQADLLNPNRQLLGSEQMSWLGSKIASSTSTWQVLGQQVLMTKMMLPSELLLLMAQINGEIDALGSAQPATLQAFQTSVSGLVTIKSRILANDPTVTAADKLRLSTVLPYNLDAWDGYPIEREKLYALLNGKKVVTLAGDTHNAWQGELKSSSNKVVGIEIATSSVSSPGLETYLGIGGTQLVQFEQALNLLIDDLEYSNLSKRGYLKATFSATDVKAEWFFATTVFEAGAAVNLEKTITKS
;
A
#
# COMPACT_ATOMS: atom_id res chain seq x y z
N ALA A 1 7.34 -33.22 17.50
CA ALA A 1 7.12 -33.58 16.08
C ALA A 1 7.79 -34.91 15.74
N PRO A 2 7.30 -35.66 14.72
CA PRO A 2 8.01 -36.82 14.17
C PRO A 2 9.42 -36.44 13.68
N THR A 3 10.34 -37.41 13.71
CA THR A 3 11.75 -37.16 13.35
C THR A 3 12.06 -37.34 11.87
N ASP A 4 11.14 -37.89 11.08
CA ASP A 4 11.30 -38.28 9.68
C ASP A 4 10.41 -37.46 8.71
N LEU A 5 10.19 -36.18 9.03
CA LEU A 5 9.37 -35.24 8.23
C LEU A 5 10.08 -34.84 6.92
N LYS A 6 9.33 -34.77 5.83
CA LYS A 6 9.81 -34.34 4.51
C LYS A 6 9.11 -33.04 4.06
N LEU A 7 9.87 -32.11 3.52
CA LEU A 7 9.33 -30.87 2.92
C LEU A 7 8.42 -31.23 1.74
N SER A 8 7.13 -30.98 1.85
CA SER A 8 6.15 -31.27 0.81
C SER A 8 4.78 -30.66 1.13
N ASN A 9 4.01 -30.36 0.09
CA ASN A 9 2.59 -29.98 0.13
C ASN A 9 2.22 -28.71 0.88
N PHE A 10 3.20 -27.86 1.24
CA PHE A 10 3.00 -26.51 1.75
C PHE A 10 3.50 -25.49 0.72
N ASN A 11 2.90 -25.52 -0.47
CA ASN A 11 3.41 -24.87 -1.69
C ASN A 11 3.44 -23.35 -1.60
N GLU A 12 2.53 -22.76 -0.85
CA GLU A 12 2.45 -21.33 -0.62
C GLU A 12 3.30 -20.86 0.57
N GLY A 13 4.12 -21.78 1.15
CA GLY A 13 5.00 -21.48 2.26
C GLY A 13 4.29 -21.25 3.57
N VAL A 14 4.94 -20.50 4.45
CA VAL A 14 4.42 -20.09 5.75
C VAL A 14 4.47 -18.59 5.90
N ALA A 15 3.62 -18.04 6.75
CA ALA A 15 3.59 -16.61 7.03
C ALA A 15 3.18 -16.36 8.48
N SER A 16 3.50 -15.16 8.99
CA SER A 16 3.00 -14.68 10.27
C SER A 16 2.43 -13.27 10.11
N PHE A 17 1.39 -13.00 10.87
CA PHE A 17 0.62 -11.75 10.75
C PHE A 17 0.27 -11.18 12.12
N ASP A 18 0.11 -9.86 12.16
CA ASP A 18 -0.44 -9.13 13.28
C ASP A 18 0.24 -9.44 14.63
N PRO A 19 1.56 -9.25 14.74
CA PRO A 19 2.26 -9.45 16.01
C PRO A 19 1.75 -8.47 17.07
N THR A 20 1.63 -8.97 18.29
CA THR A 20 1.43 -8.15 19.49
C THR A 20 2.54 -8.44 20.50
N ALA A 21 2.45 -7.87 21.69
CA ALA A 21 3.42 -8.18 22.74
C ALA A 21 3.37 -9.65 23.20
N THR A 22 2.24 -10.34 23.02
CA THR A 22 2.03 -11.69 23.57
C THR A 22 1.46 -12.70 22.59
N SER A 23 1.30 -12.32 21.32
CA SER A 23 0.63 -13.17 20.34
C SER A 23 1.12 -12.92 18.92
N ILE A 24 0.86 -13.90 18.06
CA ILE A 24 1.14 -13.86 16.63
C ILE A 24 0.18 -14.79 15.88
N ILE A 25 -0.29 -14.40 14.70
CA ILE A 25 -1.03 -15.29 13.82
C ILE A 25 -0.02 -16.04 12.93
N LEU A 26 -0.03 -17.36 12.99
CA LEU A 26 0.74 -18.22 12.09
C LEU A 26 -0.14 -18.75 10.98
N TRP A 27 0.37 -18.76 9.76
CA TRP A 27 -0.40 -19.09 8.57
C TRP A 27 0.34 -20.11 7.68
N THR A 28 -0.42 -21.00 7.08
CA THR A 28 0.00 -21.81 5.95
C THR A 28 -1.20 -22.23 5.10
N ARG A 29 -0.93 -22.88 3.98
CA ARG A 29 -1.90 -23.60 3.15
C ARG A 29 -1.36 -24.99 2.87
N TYR A 30 -2.22 -26.00 2.96
CA TYR A 30 -1.86 -27.39 2.66
C TYR A 30 -2.45 -27.80 1.31
N ALA A 31 -1.62 -28.34 0.41
CA ALA A 31 -2.06 -28.80 -0.91
C ALA A 31 -2.69 -30.19 -0.81
N ALA A 32 -3.94 -30.25 -0.32
CA ALA A 32 -4.70 -31.49 -0.21
C ALA A 32 -4.94 -32.13 -1.59
N SER A 33 -4.79 -33.45 -1.66
CA SER A 33 -5.01 -34.21 -2.91
C SER A 33 -6.48 -34.45 -3.25
N LYS A 34 -7.37 -34.23 -2.29
CA LYS A 34 -8.84 -34.38 -2.42
C LYS A 34 -9.56 -33.56 -1.36
N ASN A 35 -10.84 -33.31 -1.61
CA ASN A 35 -11.70 -32.62 -0.66
C ASN A 35 -11.90 -33.42 0.63
N GLY A 36 -12.26 -32.70 1.68
CA GLY A 36 -12.47 -33.24 3.02
C GLY A 36 -11.47 -32.67 4.04
N SER A 37 -11.76 -32.94 5.29
CA SER A 37 -10.98 -32.40 6.40
C SER A 37 -9.56 -32.94 6.45
N VAL A 38 -8.59 -32.07 6.66
CA VAL A 38 -7.18 -32.38 6.90
C VAL A 38 -6.78 -31.93 8.29
N ASN A 39 -6.17 -32.84 9.05
CA ASN A 39 -5.62 -32.53 10.37
C ASN A 39 -4.15 -32.16 10.23
N LEU A 40 -3.80 -30.98 10.68
CA LEU A 40 -2.41 -30.50 10.71
C LEU A 40 -1.99 -30.17 12.13
N SER A 41 -0.69 -30.21 12.35
CA SER A 41 -0.08 -29.79 13.61
C SER A 41 0.79 -28.57 13.37
N TRP A 42 0.96 -27.75 14.38
CA TRP A 42 1.84 -26.59 14.37
C TRP A 42 2.65 -26.52 15.68
N GLU A 43 3.81 -25.91 15.61
CA GLU A 43 4.63 -25.63 16.77
C GLU A 43 5.42 -24.33 16.59
N ILE A 44 5.67 -23.64 17.70
CA ILE A 44 6.51 -22.44 17.79
C ILE A 44 7.59 -22.66 18.85
N SER A 45 8.82 -22.25 18.54
CA SER A 45 10.01 -22.50 19.35
C SER A 45 10.89 -21.25 19.41
N THR A 46 11.74 -21.21 20.43
CA THR A 46 12.80 -20.18 20.55
C THR A 46 14.04 -20.51 19.73
N ASP A 47 14.16 -21.72 19.20
CA ASP A 47 15.29 -22.15 18.39
C ASP A 47 14.86 -22.90 17.12
N ALA A 48 15.66 -22.79 16.06
CA ALA A 48 15.37 -23.38 14.75
C ALA A 48 15.40 -24.91 14.72
N LYS A 49 15.93 -25.57 15.76
CA LYS A 49 15.93 -27.02 15.89
C LYS A 49 14.70 -27.54 16.60
N PHE A 50 13.85 -26.68 17.11
CA PHE A 50 12.66 -26.98 17.90
C PHE A 50 12.97 -27.83 19.15
N SER A 51 14.13 -27.58 19.78
CA SER A 51 14.50 -28.19 21.05
C SER A 51 13.77 -27.56 22.24
N GLN A 52 13.27 -26.32 22.08
CA GLN A 52 12.52 -25.58 23.10
C GLN A 52 11.19 -25.10 22.55
N VAL A 53 10.26 -26.02 22.31
CA VAL A 53 8.92 -25.73 21.85
C VAL A 53 8.14 -25.04 22.98
N LEU A 54 7.67 -23.82 22.71
CA LEU A 54 6.89 -23.02 23.67
C LEU A 54 5.40 -23.31 23.60
N ARG A 55 4.87 -23.45 22.40
CA ARG A 55 3.46 -23.73 22.13
C ARG A 55 3.36 -24.67 20.93
N GLN A 56 2.37 -25.52 20.95
CA GLN A 56 2.04 -26.42 19.86
C GLN A 56 0.55 -26.75 19.89
N GLY A 57 0.03 -27.22 18.79
CA GLY A 57 -1.38 -27.59 18.71
C GLY A 57 -1.73 -28.31 17.44
N LYS A 58 -3.02 -28.61 17.31
CA LYS A 58 -3.62 -29.23 16.14
C LYS A 58 -4.67 -28.28 15.58
N VAL A 59 -4.88 -28.33 14.28
CA VAL A 59 -5.86 -27.55 13.57
C VAL A 59 -6.42 -28.36 12.41
N VAL A 60 -7.67 -28.13 12.08
CA VAL A 60 -8.36 -28.77 10.96
C VAL A 60 -8.67 -27.72 9.91
N THR A 61 -8.48 -28.08 8.66
CA THR A 61 -8.87 -27.27 7.51
C THR A 61 -9.51 -28.14 6.43
N ASP A 62 -10.20 -27.50 5.49
CA ASP A 62 -10.85 -28.16 4.37
C ASP A 62 -11.04 -27.18 3.19
N GLU A 63 -11.73 -27.64 2.15
CA GLU A 63 -12.02 -26.87 0.93
C GLU A 63 -12.85 -25.61 1.17
N SER A 64 -13.63 -25.52 2.25
CA SER A 64 -14.43 -24.32 2.57
C SER A 64 -13.57 -23.09 2.84
N ARG A 65 -12.30 -23.31 3.20
CA ARG A 65 -11.28 -22.31 3.44
C ARG A 65 -10.10 -22.39 2.46
N ASP A 66 -10.27 -23.05 1.34
CA ASP A 66 -9.20 -23.34 0.37
C ASP A 66 -7.96 -24.01 1.03
N PHE A 67 -8.19 -24.81 2.06
CA PHE A 67 -7.14 -25.48 2.86
C PHE A 67 -6.13 -24.53 3.53
N THR A 68 -6.50 -23.29 3.73
CA THR A 68 -5.69 -22.33 4.50
C THR A 68 -5.88 -22.53 6.00
N ILE A 69 -4.88 -22.13 6.77
CA ILE A 69 -4.86 -22.19 8.22
C ILE A 69 -4.37 -20.88 8.77
N ALA A 70 -5.06 -20.38 9.79
CA ALA A 70 -4.61 -19.25 10.59
C ALA A 70 -4.73 -19.64 12.06
N VAL A 71 -3.61 -19.66 12.78
CA VAL A 71 -3.56 -19.99 14.21
C VAL A 71 -3.14 -18.75 14.98
N ASP A 72 -4.01 -18.24 15.83
CA ASP A 72 -3.68 -17.13 16.73
C ASP A 72 -3.01 -17.68 17.99
N VAL A 73 -1.68 -17.67 18.01
CA VAL A 73 -0.88 -18.18 19.12
C VAL A 73 -0.78 -17.13 20.21
N GLN A 74 -1.27 -17.46 21.41
CA GLN A 74 -1.35 -16.58 22.57
C GLN A 74 -0.31 -16.97 23.65
N GLY A 75 -0.09 -16.04 24.60
CA GLY A 75 0.72 -16.32 25.79
C GLY A 75 2.21 -16.46 25.49
N LEU A 76 2.71 -15.76 24.47
CA LEU A 76 4.13 -15.70 24.14
C LEU A 76 4.83 -14.59 24.96
N PRO A 77 6.13 -14.75 25.28
CA PRO A 77 6.91 -13.67 25.86
C PRO A 77 7.07 -12.50 24.86
N SER A 78 7.08 -11.28 25.36
CA SER A 78 7.18 -10.06 24.56
C SER A 78 8.60 -9.79 24.09
N ASN A 79 8.69 -9.06 22.96
CA ASN A 79 9.95 -8.61 22.38
C ASN A 79 10.96 -9.73 22.15
N LYS A 80 10.49 -10.83 21.54
CA LYS A 80 11.28 -12.04 21.30
C LYS A 80 11.14 -12.50 19.86
N ALA A 81 12.19 -13.16 19.36
CA ALA A 81 12.19 -13.87 18.09
C ALA A 81 11.81 -15.33 18.27
N PHE A 82 11.09 -15.87 17.30
CA PHE A 82 10.61 -17.25 17.30
C PHE A 82 10.77 -17.89 15.93
N TYR A 83 10.77 -19.25 15.96
CA TYR A 83 10.70 -20.11 14.79
C TYR A 83 9.40 -20.91 14.85
N TYR A 84 8.78 -21.16 13.71
CA TYR A 84 7.53 -21.93 13.64
C TYR A 84 7.47 -22.79 12.40
N ARG A 85 6.66 -23.83 12.45
CA ARG A 85 6.40 -24.72 11.32
C ARG A 85 5.05 -25.41 11.46
N PHE A 86 4.59 -25.96 10.34
CA PHE A 86 3.39 -26.79 10.25
C PHE A 86 3.78 -28.17 9.72
N TYR A 87 3.07 -29.20 10.12
CA TYR A 87 3.32 -30.55 9.66
C TYR A 87 2.06 -31.40 9.68
N ASN A 88 2.02 -32.41 8.79
CA ASN A 88 1.00 -33.44 8.74
C ASN A 88 1.61 -34.74 9.30
N VAL A 89 1.13 -35.17 10.47
CA VAL A 89 1.63 -36.37 11.14
C VAL A 89 1.36 -37.62 10.33
N ALA A 90 0.19 -37.72 9.68
CA ALA A 90 -0.23 -38.90 8.94
C ALA A 90 0.61 -39.14 7.67
N THR A 91 0.97 -38.06 6.97
CA THR A 91 1.74 -38.14 5.71
C THR A 91 3.23 -37.87 5.91
N LYS A 92 3.64 -37.44 7.10
CA LYS A 92 5.02 -37.05 7.45
C LYS A 92 5.55 -35.89 6.61
N GLU A 93 4.68 -34.98 6.23
CA GLU A 93 5.01 -33.76 5.47
C GLU A 93 5.18 -32.59 6.42
N VAL A 94 6.10 -31.67 6.09
CA VAL A 94 6.40 -30.48 6.88
C VAL A 94 6.59 -29.26 5.98
N SER A 95 6.21 -28.10 6.48
CA SER A 95 6.49 -26.81 5.86
C SER A 95 7.96 -26.41 6.03
N VAL A 96 8.38 -25.37 5.32
CA VAL A 96 9.59 -24.62 5.67
C VAL A 96 9.46 -24.05 7.09
N ILE A 97 10.59 -23.73 7.70
CA ILE A 97 10.62 -23.05 9.00
C ILE A 97 10.44 -21.56 8.79
N GLY A 98 9.43 -21.00 9.44
CA GLY A 98 9.21 -19.56 9.47
C GLY A 98 9.91 -18.89 10.65
N GLU A 99 10.20 -17.62 10.49
CA GLU A 99 10.76 -16.74 11.52
C GLU A 99 9.77 -15.61 11.80
N THR A 100 9.59 -15.26 13.08
CA THR A 100 8.67 -14.20 13.48
C THR A 100 9.10 -13.57 14.80
N ILE A 101 8.39 -12.55 15.22
CA ILE A 101 8.63 -11.83 16.48
C ILE A 101 7.33 -11.56 17.21
N THR A 102 7.42 -11.32 18.52
CA THR A 102 6.45 -10.55 19.28
C THR A 102 6.97 -9.12 19.45
N LEU A 103 6.04 -8.17 19.62
CA LEU A 103 6.37 -6.77 19.82
C LEU A 103 6.79 -6.49 21.28
N PRO A 104 7.52 -5.38 21.53
CA PRO A 104 7.71 -4.90 22.89
C PRO A 104 6.39 -4.59 23.57
N SER A 105 6.30 -4.82 24.88
CA SER A 105 5.13 -4.44 25.68
C SER A 105 4.95 -2.93 25.68
N ILE A 106 3.71 -2.46 25.78
CA ILE A 106 3.38 -1.03 25.81
C ILE A 106 4.08 -0.27 26.94
N SER A 107 4.46 -0.96 28.01
CA SER A 107 5.23 -0.38 29.13
C SER A 107 6.74 -0.37 28.91
N ASP A 108 7.23 -1.06 27.87
CA ASP A 108 8.68 -1.12 27.60
C ASP A 108 9.16 0.17 26.94
N THR A 109 10.29 0.68 27.44
CA THR A 109 11.04 1.76 26.80
C THR A 109 12.01 1.16 25.78
N ILE A 110 11.78 1.44 24.50
CA ILE A 110 12.62 0.97 23.40
C ILE A 110 13.28 2.13 22.68
N SER A 111 14.47 1.89 22.12
CA SER A 111 15.26 2.93 21.46
C SER A 111 14.85 3.20 20.03
N GLN A 112 14.35 2.18 19.33
CA GLN A 112 13.97 2.31 17.92
C GLN A 112 13.00 1.24 17.49
N VAL A 113 12.25 1.54 16.41
CA VAL A 113 11.43 0.61 15.64
C VAL A 113 11.81 0.74 14.18
N LYS A 114 12.01 -0.38 13.50
CA LYS A 114 12.32 -0.45 12.07
C LYS A 114 11.22 -1.19 11.33
N MET A 115 10.63 -0.57 10.34
CA MET A 115 9.64 -1.22 9.48
C MET A 115 9.96 -1.04 8.01
N ALA A 116 9.75 -2.08 7.20
CA ALA A 116 9.71 -1.96 5.76
C ALA A 116 8.26 -1.69 5.35
N VAL A 117 8.05 -0.67 4.54
CA VAL A 117 6.74 -0.26 4.03
C VAL A 117 6.70 -0.52 2.54
N CYS A 118 5.68 -1.22 2.07
CA CYS A 118 5.51 -1.55 0.66
C CYS A 118 4.04 -1.54 0.25
N SER A 119 3.81 -1.53 -1.05
CA SER A 119 2.49 -1.63 -1.68
C SER A 119 2.59 -1.97 -3.16
N CYS A 120 1.47 -2.27 -3.79
CA CYS A 120 1.34 -2.26 -5.25
C CYS A 120 2.27 -3.27 -5.95
N ALA A 121 2.01 -4.55 -5.71
CA ALA A 121 2.79 -5.66 -6.24
C ALA A 121 2.07 -6.35 -7.40
N ASN A 122 2.03 -5.74 -8.59
CA ASN A 122 1.44 -6.34 -9.77
C ASN A 122 2.34 -7.45 -10.31
N PHE A 123 1.86 -8.70 -10.26
CA PHE A 123 2.60 -9.89 -10.68
C PHE A 123 2.98 -9.84 -12.17
N ALA A 124 2.09 -9.37 -13.03
CA ALA A 124 2.33 -9.28 -14.46
C ALA A 124 3.33 -8.18 -14.83
N ALA A 125 3.51 -7.18 -13.98
CA ALA A 125 4.33 -6.01 -14.27
C ALA A 125 5.84 -6.23 -14.06
N GLY A 126 6.23 -7.28 -13.33
CA GLY A 126 7.64 -7.58 -13.09
C GLY A 126 7.88 -8.61 -12.00
N LEU A 127 9.14 -8.88 -11.73
CA LEU A 127 9.61 -9.77 -10.67
C LEU A 127 9.48 -9.12 -9.30
N PHE A 128 9.36 -9.93 -8.25
CA PHE A 128 9.22 -9.50 -6.87
C PHE A 128 10.57 -9.34 -6.13
N THR A 129 11.57 -8.82 -6.84
CA THR A 129 12.93 -8.58 -6.31
C THR A 129 12.89 -7.74 -5.02
N VAL A 130 11.96 -6.80 -4.93
CA VAL A 130 11.80 -5.92 -3.76
C VAL A 130 11.39 -6.69 -2.51
N TYR A 131 10.53 -7.70 -2.62
CA TYR A 131 10.19 -8.57 -1.48
C TYR A 131 11.41 -9.33 -0.94
N GLU A 132 12.29 -9.80 -1.82
CA GLU A 132 13.54 -10.46 -1.39
C GLU A 132 14.42 -9.50 -0.59
N ALA A 133 14.55 -8.25 -1.05
CA ALA A 133 15.34 -7.24 -0.34
C ALA A 133 14.77 -6.95 1.06
N MET A 134 13.44 -6.84 1.19
CA MET A 134 12.80 -6.68 2.50
C MET A 134 13.00 -7.89 3.41
N ALA A 135 12.93 -9.10 2.86
CA ALA A 135 13.18 -10.34 3.61
C ALA A 135 14.57 -10.39 4.24
N LYS A 136 15.57 -9.84 3.54
CA LYS A 136 16.97 -9.82 3.96
C LYS A 136 17.36 -8.58 4.76
N SER A 137 16.45 -7.61 4.90
CA SER A 137 16.68 -6.38 5.65
C SER A 137 16.65 -6.61 7.16
N ASP A 138 17.10 -5.61 7.93
CA ASP A 138 17.12 -5.63 9.40
C ASP A 138 15.83 -5.09 10.04
N VAL A 139 14.74 -5.04 9.31
CA VAL A 139 13.46 -4.53 9.82
C VAL A 139 12.79 -5.53 10.77
N ASP A 140 11.99 -5.00 11.68
CA ASP A 140 11.21 -5.80 12.63
C ASP A 140 9.96 -6.41 11.98
N VAL A 141 9.27 -5.62 11.16
CA VAL A 141 8.02 -5.99 10.49
C VAL A 141 7.98 -5.46 9.06
N ILE A 142 7.16 -6.09 8.22
CA ILE A 142 6.78 -5.55 6.91
C ILE A 142 5.35 -5.01 7.02
N VAL A 143 5.18 -3.72 6.71
CA VAL A 143 3.88 -3.04 6.66
C VAL A 143 3.47 -2.96 5.19
N HIS A 144 2.40 -3.66 4.83
CA HIS A 144 1.89 -3.71 3.46
C HIS A 144 0.61 -2.88 3.36
N LEU A 145 0.65 -1.84 2.54
CA LEU A 145 -0.42 -0.83 2.43
C LEU A 145 -1.44 -1.11 1.32
N GLY A 146 -1.49 -2.35 0.85
CA GLY A 146 -2.49 -2.76 -0.14
C GLY A 146 -1.95 -2.97 -1.54
N ASP A 147 -2.86 -3.38 -2.44
CA ASP A 147 -2.53 -3.88 -3.77
C ASP A 147 -1.56 -5.06 -3.69
N TYR A 148 -1.86 -5.96 -2.78
CA TYR A 148 -1.12 -7.22 -2.64
C TYR A 148 -1.34 -8.12 -3.85
N ILE A 149 -2.57 -8.15 -4.38
CA ILE A 149 -2.93 -8.75 -5.66
C ILE A 149 -3.57 -7.70 -6.58
N TYR A 150 -3.72 -8.05 -7.86
CA TYR A 150 -4.44 -7.27 -8.86
C TYR A 150 -5.46 -8.15 -9.55
N GLU A 151 -6.63 -7.58 -9.85
CA GLU A 151 -7.79 -8.30 -10.39
C GLU A 151 -7.71 -8.58 -11.89
N TYR A 152 -6.84 -7.91 -12.61
CA TYR A 152 -6.81 -7.95 -14.08
C TYR A 152 -6.52 -9.34 -14.66
N GLY A 153 -7.08 -9.60 -15.84
CA GLY A 153 -6.80 -10.80 -16.61
C GLY A 153 -5.45 -10.76 -17.33
N ALA A 154 -5.15 -11.87 -17.99
CA ALA A 154 -3.95 -11.98 -18.82
C ALA A 154 -4.03 -11.00 -20.02
N GLY A 155 -2.96 -10.26 -20.24
CA GLY A 155 -2.87 -9.28 -21.32
C GLY A 155 -3.44 -7.90 -20.99
N GLU A 156 -4.03 -7.73 -19.81
CA GLU A 156 -4.57 -6.46 -19.33
C GLU A 156 -3.52 -5.63 -18.57
N TYR A 157 -3.96 -4.66 -17.79
CA TYR A 157 -3.10 -3.73 -17.05
C TYR A 157 -1.95 -4.42 -16.30
N GLY A 158 -0.77 -3.87 -16.39
CA GLY A 158 0.47 -4.40 -15.83
C GLY A 158 1.26 -5.27 -16.82
N THR A 159 0.60 -5.84 -17.82
CA THR A 159 1.26 -6.63 -18.87
C THR A 159 2.18 -5.76 -19.70
N ASN A 160 3.39 -6.27 -19.97
CA ASN A 160 4.41 -5.60 -20.77
C ASN A 160 5.21 -6.60 -21.62
N ALA A 161 6.21 -6.15 -22.35
CA ALA A 161 7.01 -6.98 -23.22
C ALA A 161 7.74 -8.14 -22.52
N TYR A 162 7.92 -8.07 -21.20
CA TYR A 162 8.65 -9.07 -20.41
C TYR A 162 7.72 -10.08 -19.71
N THR A 163 6.44 -9.80 -19.60
CA THR A 163 5.49 -10.61 -18.81
C THR A 163 5.53 -12.08 -19.17
N ALA A 164 5.40 -12.41 -20.46
CA ALA A 164 5.37 -13.80 -20.91
C ALA A 164 6.71 -14.51 -20.72
N SER A 165 7.82 -13.87 -21.09
CA SER A 165 9.16 -14.46 -20.98
C SER A 165 9.60 -14.68 -19.52
N LEU A 166 9.09 -13.87 -18.58
CA LEU A 166 9.34 -14.01 -17.16
C LEU A 166 8.38 -14.99 -16.46
N GLY A 167 7.40 -15.55 -17.20
CA GLY A 167 6.38 -16.43 -16.61
C GLY A 167 5.42 -15.70 -15.68
N ARG A 168 5.11 -14.43 -15.95
CA ARG A 168 4.32 -13.55 -15.07
C ARG A 168 2.89 -13.32 -15.56
N THR A 169 2.39 -14.15 -16.48
CA THR A 169 0.99 -14.05 -16.93
C THR A 169 0.04 -14.39 -15.78
N HIS A 170 -0.97 -13.56 -15.56
CA HIS A 170 -1.96 -13.76 -14.50
C HIS A 170 -2.76 -15.07 -14.66
N VAL A 171 -2.99 -15.75 -13.55
CA VAL A 171 -3.85 -16.93 -13.42
C VAL A 171 -4.92 -16.63 -12.35
N PRO A 172 -6.20 -16.89 -12.63
CA PRO A 172 -6.76 -17.31 -13.93
C PRO A 172 -6.55 -16.24 -15.02
N ALA A 173 -6.73 -16.62 -16.28
CA ALA A 173 -6.52 -15.71 -17.40
C ALA A 173 -7.60 -14.61 -17.52
N ASN A 174 -8.78 -14.83 -16.93
CA ASN A 174 -9.85 -13.83 -16.85
C ASN A 174 -9.63 -12.86 -15.69
N GLU A 175 -10.26 -11.71 -15.77
CA GLU A 175 -10.43 -10.82 -14.61
C GLU A 175 -11.11 -11.60 -13.48
N ILE A 176 -10.61 -11.43 -12.25
CA ILE A 176 -11.15 -12.17 -11.11
C ILE A 176 -12.42 -11.51 -10.57
N VAL A 177 -13.48 -12.32 -10.41
CA VAL A 177 -14.80 -11.90 -9.95
C VAL A 177 -15.36 -12.83 -8.88
N THR A 178 -15.16 -14.14 -9.05
CA THR A 178 -15.68 -15.16 -8.14
C THR A 178 -14.70 -15.47 -7.00
N LEU A 179 -15.19 -16.07 -5.92
CA LEU A 179 -14.34 -16.53 -4.82
C LEU A 179 -13.20 -17.44 -5.31
N GLU A 180 -13.52 -18.36 -6.22
CA GLU A 180 -12.53 -19.28 -6.81
C GLU A 180 -11.45 -18.54 -7.58
N ASP A 181 -11.84 -17.49 -8.31
CA ASP A 181 -10.90 -16.63 -9.04
C ASP A 181 -9.93 -15.93 -8.08
N TYR A 182 -10.44 -15.30 -7.02
CA TYR A 182 -9.62 -14.62 -6.02
C TYR A 182 -8.66 -15.59 -5.33
N ARG A 183 -9.14 -16.77 -4.94
CA ARG A 183 -8.30 -17.83 -4.35
C ARG A 183 -7.19 -18.27 -5.30
N ALA A 184 -7.49 -18.46 -6.59
CA ALA A 184 -6.50 -18.82 -7.60
C ALA A 184 -5.42 -17.72 -7.75
N ARG A 185 -5.82 -16.45 -7.76
CA ARG A 185 -4.91 -15.32 -7.85
C ARG A 185 -3.99 -15.23 -6.63
N TYR A 186 -4.53 -15.37 -5.42
CA TYR A 186 -3.70 -15.42 -4.19
C TYR A 186 -2.70 -16.58 -4.24
N LYS A 187 -3.12 -17.76 -4.68
CA LYS A 187 -2.21 -18.91 -4.83
C LYS A 187 -1.06 -18.61 -5.79
N GLN A 188 -1.36 -17.99 -6.92
CA GLN A 188 -0.31 -17.59 -7.87
C GLN A 188 0.70 -16.66 -7.22
N TYR A 189 0.25 -15.59 -6.59
CA TYR A 189 1.14 -14.62 -5.93
C TYR A 189 1.95 -15.27 -4.81
N ARG A 190 1.30 -16.06 -3.95
CA ARG A 190 1.93 -16.71 -2.79
C ARG A 190 2.91 -17.82 -3.15
N ARG A 191 2.89 -18.31 -4.39
CA ARG A 191 3.87 -19.28 -4.92
C ARG A 191 5.13 -18.62 -5.46
N ASP A 192 5.16 -17.31 -5.60
CA ASP A 192 6.38 -16.59 -5.93
C ASP A 192 7.43 -16.77 -4.82
N GLU A 193 8.63 -17.21 -5.20
CA GLU A 193 9.68 -17.58 -4.23
C GLU A 193 10.14 -16.36 -3.39
N LYS A 194 10.11 -15.16 -3.95
CA LYS A 194 10.55 -13.94 -3.26
C LYS A 194 9.51 -13.45 -2.26
N LEU A 195 8.23 -13.54 -2.61
CA LEU A 195 7.14 -13.25 -1.69
C LEU A 195 7.05 -14.30 -0.58
N LYS A 196 7.21 -15.59 -0.91
CA LYS A 196 7.31 -16.64 0.11
C LYS A 196 8.46 -16.38 1.09
N LEU A 197 9.62 -15.96 0.60
CA LEU A 197 10.76 -15.63 1.45
C LEU A 197 10.46 -14.45 2.39
N ALA A 198 9.81 -13.40 1.91
CA ALA A 198 9.42 -12.26 2.74
C ALA A 198 8.50 -12.70 3.88
N HIS A 199 7.47 -13.49 3.58
CA HIS A 199 6.57 -14.05 4.59
C HIS A 199 7.26 -15.02 5.56
N GLN A 200 8.19 -15.82 5.06
CA GLN A 200 8.95 -16.77 5.88
C GLN A 200 9.83 -16.04 6.92
N LYS A 201 10.38 -14.89 6.56
CA LYS A 201 11.40 -14.18 7.35
C LYS A 201 10.87 -13.10 8.26
N LYS A 202 9.73 -12.47 7.93
CA LYS A 202 9.21 -11.30 8.64
C LYS A 202 7.70 -11.41 8.85
N PRO A 203 7.18 -10.98 10.02
CA PRO A 203 5.75 -10.81 10.19
C PRO A 203 5.24 -9.66 9.34
N PHE A 204 4.03 -9.80 8.79
CA PHE A 204 3.34 -8.77 8.03
C PHE A 204 2.22 -8.13 8.86
N ILE A 205 2.12 -6.82 8.76
CA ILE A 205 0.95 -6.04 9.16
C ILE A 205 0.41 -5.43 7.87
N ALA A 206 -0.75 -5.87 7.42
CA ALA A 206 -1.28 -5.52 6.10
C ALA A 206 -2.67 -4.90 6.17
N VAL A 207 -2.96 -4.03 5.21
CA VAL A 207 -4.30 -3.57 4.85
C VAL A 207 -4.53 -3.80 3.36
N TRP A 208 -5.80 -3.88 2.96
CA TRP A 208 -6.13 -3.83 1.53
C TRP A 208 -6.09 -2.39 1.00
N ASP A 209 -5.95 -2.25 -0.32
CA ASP A 209 -6.35 -1.08 -1.07
C ASP A 209 -7.51 -1.49 -2.00
N ASP A 210 -7.63 -0.95 -3.18
CA ASP A 210 -8.74 -1.27 -4.08
C ASP A 210 -8.56 -2.59 -4.85
N HIS A 211 -7.36 -2.91 -5.29
CA HIS A 211 -7.11 -4.07 -6.17
C HIS A 211 -7.28 -5.44 -5.49
N GLU A 212 -7.40 -5.51 -4.20
CA GLU A 212 -7.84 -6.74 -3.51
C GLU A 212 -9.32 -7.05 -3.82
N ILE A 213 -10.08 -6.06 -4.28
CA ILE A 213 -11.43 -6.23 -4.85
C ILE A 213 -11.37 -5.93 -6.34
N THR A 214 -11.28 -4.65 -6.71
CA THR A 214 -11.12 -4.19 -8.09
C THR A 214 -10.82 -2.68 -8.13
N ASN A 215 -10.24 -2.19 -9.24
CA ASN A 215 -9.79 -0.82 -9.38
C ASN A 215 -10.84 0.22 -8.97
N ASP A 216 -10.38 1.23 -8.22
CA ASP A 216 -11.17 2.34 -7.71
C ASP A 216 -12.42 1.92 -6.91
N THR A 217 -12.27 0.92 -6.06
CA THR A 217 -13.32 0.48 -5.13
C THR A 217 -13.68 1.61 -4.15
N TYR A 218 -14.98 1.77 -3.97
CA TYR A 218 -15.60 2.54 -2.90
C TYR A 218 -16.70 1.68 -2.23
N LYS A 219 -17.38 2.20 -1.23
CA LYS A 219 -18.31 1.39 -0.40
C LYS A 219 -19.37 0.61 -1.18
N ASP A 220 -19.90 1.18 -2.26
CA ASP A 220 -21.06 0.66 -3.01
C ASP A 220 -20.73 0.19 -4.43
N GLY A 221 -19.49 0.31 -4.88
CA GLY A 221 -19.11 -0.03 -6.25
C GLY A 221 -17.62 0.18 -6.53
N ALA A 222 -17.26 0.14 -7.80
CA ALA A 222 -15.91 0.38 -8.28
C ALA A 222 -15.92 0.85 -9.74
N GLU A 223 -14.86 1.53 -10.16
CA GLU A 223 -14.67 1.86 -11.57
C GLU A 223 -14.59 0.57 -12.41
N ASN A 224 -13.78 -0.38 -12.00
CA ASN A 224 -13.60 -1.66 -12.70
C ASN A 224 -14.59 -2.72 -12.21
N HIS A 225 -15.90 -2.39 -12.29
CA HIS A 225 -16.98 -3.34 -12.09
C HIS A 225 -18.18 -2.97 -12.94
N GLN A 226 -18.51 -3.82 -13.92
CA GLN A 226 -19.57 -3.61 -14.88
C GLN A 226 -20.75 -4.56 -14.63
N PRO A 227 -21.97 -4.22 -15.10
CA PRO A 227 -23.18 -5.04 -14.88
C PRO A 227 -23.08 -6.51 -15.31
N LYS A 228 -22.25 -6.81 -16.31
CA LYS A 228 -21.98 -8.19 -16.77
C LYS A 228 -21.31 -9.07 -15.71
N GLU A 229 -20.67 -8.46 -14.72
CA GLU A 229 -19.95 -9.15 -13.64
C GLU A 229 -20.85 -9.43 -12.43
N GLY A 230 -22.12 -9.03 -12.50
CA GLY A 230 -23.10 -9.26 -11.46
C GLY A 230 -23.13 -8.15 -10.41
N ASP A 231 -23.66 -8.48 -9.25
CA ASP A 231 -23.79 -7.54 -8.13
C ASP A 231 -22.43 -7.31 -7.48
N PHE A 232 -22.03 -6.04 -7.35
CA PHE A 232 -20.78 -5.65 -6.70
C PHE A 232 -20.68 -6.14 -5.24
N SER A 233 -21.79 -6.17 -4.50
CA SER A 233 -21.79 -6.66 -3.13
C SER A 233 -21.39 -8.14 -3.03
N VAL A 234 -21.77 -8.95 -4.01
CA VAL A 234 -21.38 -10.37 -4.09
C VAL A 234 -19.88 -10.51 -4.37
N ARG A 235 -19.37 -9.76 -5.36
CA ARG A 235 -17.94 -9.71 -5.66
C ARG A 235 -17.11 -9.25 -4.45
N LYS A 236 -17.54 -8.17 -3.80
CA LYS A 236 -16.91 -7.62 -2.60
C LYS A 236 -16.80 -8.67 -1.49
N LEU A 237 -17.89 -9.38 -1.17
CA LEU A 237 -17.86 -10.43 -0.15
C LEU A 237 -16.93 -11.58 -0.51
N ALA A 238 -16.90 -12.01 -1.77
CA ALA A 238 -15.98 -13.02 -2.26
C ALA A 238 -14.52 -12.59 -2.11
N ALA A 239 -14.21 -11.37 -2.50
CA ALA A 239 -12.87 -10.78 -2.37
C ALA A 239 -12.41 -10.68 -0.91
N LEU A 240 -13.27 -10.19 -0.01
CA LEU A 240 -12.97 -10.07 1.43
C LEU A 240 -12.77 -11.44 2.08
N LYS A 241 -13.55 -12.44 1.69
CA LYS A 241 -13.37 -13.80 2.17
C LYS A 241 -12.02 -14.36 1.76
N ALA A 242 -11.66 -14.27 0.47
CA ALA A 242 -10.36 -14.73 -0.01
C ALA A 242 -9.20 -13.99 0.68
N TYR A 243 -9.33 -12.66 0.86
CA TYR A 243 -8.36 -11.87 1.61
C TYR A 243 -8.13 -12.45 3.02
N SER A 244 -9.19 -12.68 3.77
CA SER A 244 -9.10 -13.20 5.15
C SER A 244 -8.52 -14.62 5.22
N GLU A 245 -8.69 -15.42 4.18
CA GLU A 245 -8.09 -16.76 4.08
C GLU A 245 -6.59 -16.70 3.86
N TYR A 246 -6.09 -15.72 3.10
CA TYR A 246 -4.67 -15.61 2.73
C TYR A 246 -3.89 -14.57 3.53
N ILE A 247 -4.56 -13.55 4.06
CA ILE A 247 -3.99 -12.48 4.90
C ILE A 247 -4.89 -12.35 6.13
N PRO A 248 -4.76 -13.25 7.11
CA PRO A 248 -5.65 -13.29 8.27
C PRO A 248 -5.52 -12.05 9.15
N LEU A 249 -6.62 -11.66 9.77
CA LEU A 249 -6.76 -10.45 10.56
C LEU A 249 -6.99 -10.75 12.04
N LYS A 250 -6.35 -9.97 12.90
CA LYS A 250 -6.54 -10.03 14.35
C LYS A 250 -7.94 -9.59 14.80
N THR A 251 -8.65 -8.85 13.97
CA THR A 251 -10.01 -8.36 14.27
C THR A 251 -11.05 -9.48 14.39
N GLY A 252 -10.79 -10.63 13.78
CA GLY A 252 -11.76 -11.73 13.70
C GLY A 252 -13.01 -11.40 12.87
N ASN A 253 -12.99 -10.30 12.11
CA ASN A 253 -14.08 -9.84 11.26
C ASN A 253 -13.53 -9.50 9.87
N ASP A 254 -13.93 -10.26 8.86
CA ASP A 254 -13.42 -10.17 7.48
C ASP A 254 -13.70 -8.81 6.82
N SER A 255 -14.70 -8.06 7.29
CA SER A 255 -15.03 -6.74 6.77
C SER A 255 -14.45 -5.58 7.56
N ARG A 256 -13.75 -5.84 8.67
CA ARG A 256 -13.08 -4.81 9.47
C ARG A 256 -11.59 -4.98 9.46
N ILE A 257 -10.89 -4.18 8.65
CA ILE A 257 -9.43 -4.23 8.57
C ILE A 257 -8.74 -3.21 9.50
N TYR A 258 -9.40 -2.12 9.85
CA TYR A 258 -8.76 -1.09 10.69
C TYR A 258 -8.54 -1.61 12.10
N ARG A 259 -7.31 -1.44 12.57
CA ARG A 259 -6.82 -1.95 13.84
C ARG A 259 -5.52 -1.25 14.24
N ASP A 260 -5.06 -1.45 15.46
CA ASP A 260 -3.87 -0.78 15.98
C ASP A 260 -2.83 -1.76 16.55
N PHE A 261 -1.60 -1.31 16.56
CA PHE A 261 -0.42 -2.04 17.07
C PHE A 261 0.43 -1.10 17.92
N HIS A 262 1.08 -1.66 18.95
CA HIS A 262 1.94 -0.91 19.84
C HIS A 262 3.35 -1.48 19.84
N PHE A 263 4.33 -0.62 19.61
CA PHE A 263 5.75 -0.94 19.64
C PHE A 263 6.37 -0.29 20.87
N GLY A 264 6.27 -0.97 22.02
CA GLY A 264 6.63 -0.39 23.30
C GLY A 264 5.85 0.90 23.59
N ASN A 265 6.48 1.84 24.25
CA ASN A 265 5.94 3.19 24.44
C ASN A 265 6.35 4.17 23.33
N LEU A 266 7.12 3.70 22.34
CA LEU A 266 7.67 4.56 21.29
C LEU A 266 6.66 4.89 20.20
N LEU A 267 5.88 3.91 19.76
CA LEU A 267 5.05 4.05 18.55
C LEU A 267 3.73 3.31 18.67
N SER A 268 2.66 4.00 18.32
CA SER A 268 1.36 3.40 18.01
C SER A 268 1.12 3.47 16.50
N LEU A 269 0.85 2.33 15.90
CA LEU A 269 0.53 2.19 14.47
C LEU A 269 -0.95 1.91 14.31
N TYR A 270 -1.62 2.77 13.56
CA TYR A 270 -3.05 2.63 13.22
C TYR A 270 -3.16 2.28 11.75
N MET A 271 -3.59 1.06 11.48
CA MET A 271 -3.83 0.59 10.11
C MET A 271 -5.27 0.91 9.73
N LEU A 272 -5.47 1.66 8.64
CA LEU A 272 -6.75 2.24 8.28
C LEU A 272 -7.39 1.56 7.06
N ASP A 273 -8.70 1.70 6.93
CA ASP A 273 -9.47 1.37 5.73
C ASP A 273 -9.91 2.65 5.03
N THR A 274 -9.37 2.92 3.86
CA THR A 274 -9.74 4.07 3.03
C THR A 274 -10.59 3.67 1.82
N ARG A 275 -11.09 2.43 1.73
CA ARG A 275 -11.76 1.92 0.53
C ARG A 275 -13.14 1.29 0.78
N VAL A 276 -13.23 0.37 1.73
CA VAL A 276 -14.30 -0.65 1.68
C VAL A 276 -15.51 -0.27 2.50
N ILE A 277 -15.31 0.25 3.74
CA ILE A 277 -16.42 0.40 4.68
C ILE A 277 -17.23 1.68 4.51
N ALA A 278 -16.60 2.77 4.05
CA ALA A 278 -17.26 4.08 4.10
C ALA A 278 -16.92 5.05 2.98
N ARG A 279 -15.93 4.74 2.14
CA ARG A 279 -15.51 5.65 1.08
C ARG A 279 -16.68 6.00 0.15
N ASP A 280 -17.00 7.28 0.03
CA ASP A 280 -17.86 7.78 -1.03
C ASP A 280 -17.10 7.72 -2.36
N LYS A 281 -17.83 7.56 -3.47
CA LYS A 281 -17.22 7.54 -4.80
C LYS A 281 -16.37 8.79 -5.00
N GLN A 282 -15.15 8.62 -5.50
CA GLN A 282 -14.27 9.73 -5.85
C GLN A 282 -14.89 10.58 -6.95
N LEU A 283 -14.58 11.89 -6.91
CA LEU A 283 -14.94 12.81 -7.97
C LEU A 283 -14.06 12.56 -9.20
N GLU A 284 -14.63 12.82 -10.37
CA GLU A 284 -13.94 12.67 -11.65
C GLU A 284 -13.99 14.00 -12.40
N TYR A 285 -12.84 14.53 -12.80
CA TYR A 285 -12.78 15.80 -13.53
C TYR A 285 -13.63 15.80 -14.80
N ALA A 286 -13.69 14.66 -15.50
CA ALA A 286 -14.46 14.52 -16.73
C ALA A 286 -15.94 14.90 -16.57
N THR A 287 -16.53 14.70 -15.40
CA THR A 287 -17.94 15.02 -15.13
C THR A 287 -18.22 16.52 -15.03
N TYR A 288 -17.18 17.34 -14.89
CA TYR A 288 -17.27 18.80 -14.73
C TYR A 288 -16.95 19.58 -16.01
N PHE A 289 -16.66 18.89 -17.10
CA PHE A 289 -16.49 19.53 -18.41
C PHE A 289 -17.81 19.56 -19.16
N SER A 290 -18.16 20.74 -19.69
CA SER A 290 -19.28 20.89 -20.60
C SER A 290 -18.91 20.42 -22.02
N SER A 291 -19.91 20.27 -22.89
CA SER A 291 -19.73 19.85 -24.28
C SER A 291 -18.81 20.78 -25.10
N ASN A 292 -18.67 22.02 -24.70
CA ASN A 292 -17.75 22.97 -25.33
C ASN A 292 -16.34 22.98 -24.72
N GLY A 293 -16.04 22.03 -23.81
CA GLY A 293 -14.73 21.87 -23.17
C GLY A 293 -14.46 22.83 -22.00
N SER A 294 -15.45 23.63 -21.54
CA SER A 294 -15.25 24.46 -20.36
C SER A 294 -15.42 23.69 -19.06
N PHE A 295 -14.54 23.97 -18.11
CA PHE A 295 -14.55 23.34 -16.78
C PHE A 295 -15.45 24.11 -15.81
N ASN A 296 -16.42 23.41 -15.21
CA ASN A 296 -17.31 23.99 -14.20
C ASN A 296 -16.68 23.95 -12.81
N ALA A 297 -15.81 24.93 -12.54
CA ALA A 297 -15.08 25.02 -11.27
C ALA A 297 -16.03 25.20 -10.07
N THR A 298 -17.16 25.91 -10.23
CA THR A 298 -18.13 26.15 -9.15
C THR A 298 -18.78 24.84 -8.71
N ALA A 299 -19.27 24.04 -9.65
CA ALA A 299 -19.87 22.74 -9.32
C ALA A 299 -18.84 21.79 -8.72
N PHE A 300 -17.63 21.74 -9.28
CA PHE A 300 -16.54 20.93 -8.73
C PHE A 300 -16.22 21.29 -7.28
N GLN A 301 -16.04 22.57 -6.97
CA GLN A 301 -15.74 23.03 -5.61
C GLN A 301 -16.90 22.74 -4.64
N ALA A 302 -18.14 22.88 -5.08
CA ALA A 302 -19.30 22.58 -4.26
C ALA A 302 -19.34 21.10 -3.85
N ASP A 303 -19.05 20.19 -4.80
CA ASP A 303 -19.00 18.75 -4.52
C ASP A 303 -17.77 18.37 -3.68
N LEU A 304 -16.61 18.92 -4.00
CA LEU A 304 -15.36 18.65 -3.26
C LEU A 304 -15.46 19.06 -1.79
N LEU A 305 -16.08 20.18 -1.52
CA LEU A 305 -16.23 20.76 -0.17
C LEU A 305 -17.52 20.31 0.53
N ASN A 306 -18.24 19.36 -0.03
CA ASN A 306 -19.42 18.80 0.62
C ASN A 306 -19.02 18.14 1.95
N PRO A 307 -19.55 18.63 3.10
CA PRO A 307 -19.16 18.14 4.43
C PRO A 307 -19.59 16.70 4.71
N ASN A 308 -20.46 16.13 3.89
CA ASN A 308 -20.95 14.76 4.04
C ASN A 308 -20.09 13.73 3.31
N ARG A 309 -19.13 14.16 2.51
CA ARG A 309 -18.22 13.23 1.83
C ARG A 309 -17.30 12.56 2.82
N GLN A 310 -17.22 11.22 2.74
CA GLN A 310 -16.47 10.39 3.67
C GLN A 310 -15.41 9.56 2.94
N LEU A 311 -14.31 9.32 3.62
CA LEU A 311 -13.25 8.38 3.25
C LEU A 311 -13.11 7.27 4.30
N LEU A 312 -12.95 7.63 5.57
CA LEU A 312 -12.89 6.69 6.70
C LEU A 312 -14.28 6.35 7.27
N GLY A 313 -15.21 7.28 7.24
CA GLY A 313 -16.50 7.16 7.88
C GLY A 313 -16.48 7.50 9.36
N SER A 314 -17.67 7.74 9.93
CA SER A 314 -17.81 8.21 11.31
C SER A 314 -17.40 7.16 12.35
N GLU A 315 -17.65 5.90 12.11
CA GLU A 315 -17.29 4.82 13.03
C GLU A 315 -15.78 4.68 13.16
N GLN A 316 -15.06 4.56 12.03
CA GLN A 316 -13.61 4.47 12.03
C GLN A 316 -12.96 5.74 12.59
N MET A 317 -13.51 6.92 12.23
CA MET A 317 -13.02 8.21 12.74
C MET A 317 -13.15 8.30 14.26
N SER A 318 -14.27 7.85 14.83
CA SER A 318 -14.50 7.82 16.28
C SER A 318 -13.55 6.85 16.97
N TRP A 319 -13.35 5.67 16.41
CA TRP A 319 -12.40 4.69 16.91
C TRP A 319 -10.97 5.28 16.92
N LEU A 320 -10.54 5.87 15.80
CA LEU A 320 -9.20 6.46 15.68
C LEU A 320 -9.01 7.61 16.68
N GLY A 321 -9.99 8.49 16.80
CA GLY A 321 -9.96 9.61 17.73
C GLY A 321 -9.81 9.16 19.19
N SER A 322 -10.53 8.12 19.61
CA SER A 322 -10.44 7.53 20.95
C SER A 322 -9.05 6.93 21.19
N LYS A 323 -8.51 6.21 20.22
CA LYS A 323 -7.17 5.60 20.30
C LYS A 323 -6.07 6.64 20.43
N ILE A 324 -6.11 7.68 19.58
CA ILE A 324 -5.12 8.77 19.60
C ILE A 324 -5.20 9.55 20.91
N ALA A 325 -6.41 9.88 21.37
CA ALA A 325 -6.61 10.63 22.62
C ALA A 325 -6.07 9.90 23.85
N SER A 326 -6.17 8.58 23.90
CA SER A 326 -5.68 7.75 24.99
C SER A 326 -4.22 7.32 24.84
N SER A 327 -3.59 7.55 23.71
CA SER A 327 -2.23 7.11 23.43
C SER A 327 -1.19 7.91 24.21
N THR A 328 -0.27 7.21 24.84
CA THR A 328 0.93 7.76 25.49
C THR A 328 2.21 7.54 24.69
N SER A 329 2.09 6.94 23.50
CA SER A 329 3.23 6.70 22.61
C SER A 329 3.84 7.99 22.10
N THR A 330 5.16 8.00 21.92
CA THR A 330 5.88 9.14 21.33
C THR A 330 5.36 9.48 19.94
N TRP A 331 5.21 8.46 19.09
CA TRP A 331 4.75 8.61 17.71
C TRP A 331 3.34 8.04 17.50
N GLN A 332 2.53 8.79 16.76
CA GLN A 332 1.27 8.32 16.20
C GLN A 332 1.47 8.11 14.70
N VAL A 333 1.46 6.87 14.25
CA VAL A 333 1.73 6.50 12.86
C VAL A 333 0.46 5.97 12.22
N LEU A 334 0.04 6.58 11.12
CA LEU A 334 -1.12 6.13 10.34
C LEU A 334 -0.61 5.30 9.16
N GLY A 335 -0.91 4.01 9.15
CA GLY A 335 -0.67 3.12 8.00
C GLY A 335 -1.91 3.09 7.13
N GLN A 336 -1.87 3.70 5.96
CA GLN A 336 -3.03 3.83 5.12
C GLN A 336 -2.66 3.84 3.63
N GLN A 337 -3.64 3.79 2.75
CA GLN A 337 -3.44 3.47 1.34
C GLN A 337 -3.02 4.69 0.53
N VAL A 338 -3.74 5.80 0.66
CA VAL A 338 -3.70 6.93 -0.27
C VAL A 338 -2.99 8.15 0.32
N LEU A 339 -2.46 9.03 -0.55
CA LEU A 339 -1.73 10.22 -0.13
C LEU A 339 -2.60 11.19 0.67
N MET A 340 -2.04 11.72 1.74
CA MET A 340 -2.67 12.73 2.59
C MET A 340 -2.08 14.13 2.37
N THR A 341 -0.84 14.23 1.95
CA THR A 341 -0.19 15.50 1.55
C THR A 341 -1.02 16.19 0.47
N LYS A 342 -1.17 17.49 0.59
CA LYS A 342 -1.86 18.29 -0.44
C LYS A 342 -1.01 18.36 -1.71
N MET A 343 -1.51 17.75 -2.76
CA MET A 343 -0.87 17.70 -4.08
C MET A 343 -1.62 18.62 -5.04
N MET A 344 -1.48 19.94 -4.82
CA MET A 344 -2.15 20.95 -5.62
C MET A 344 -1.24 21.38 -6.77
N LEU A 345 -1.68 21.16 -8.01
CA LEU A 345 -0.96 21.53 -9.21
C LEU A 345 -1.64 22.70 -9.92
N PRO A 346 -0.87 23.58 -10.61
CA PRO A 346 -1.46 24.53 -11.55
C PRO A 346 -2.42 23.84 -12.51
N SER A 347 -3.62 24.38 -12.63
CA SER A 347 -4.71 23.73 -13.39
C SER A 347 -4.37 23.52 -14.86
N GLU A 348 -3.61 24.44 -15.48
CA GLU A 348 -3.14 24.28 -16.87
C GLU A 348 -2.29 23.02 -17.06
N LEU A 349 -1.45 22.69 -16.09
CA LEU A 349 -0.60 21.51 -16.15
C LEU A 349 -1.42 20.22 -15.96
N LEU A 350 -2.35 20.23 -15.00
CA LEU A 350 -3.23 19.10 -14.74
C LEU A 350 -4.11 18.77 -15.95
N LEU A 351 -4.64 19.78 -16.63
CA LEU A 351 -5.45 19.60 -17.85
C LEU A 351 -4.63 19.01 -19.00
N LEU A 352 -3.37 19.41 -19.15
CA LEU A 352 -2.47 18.81 -20.14
C LEU A 352 -2.15 17.34 -19.80
N MET A 353 -1.94 17.02 -18.53
CA MET A 353 -1.75 15.63 -18.09
C MET A 353 -2.98 14.77 -18.40
N ALA A 354 -4.17 15.29 -18.16
CA ALA A 354 -5.42 14.60 -18.51
C ALA A 354 -5.57 14.38 -20.02
N GLN A 355 -5.19 15.37 -20.82
CA GLN A 355 -5.17 15.25 -22.28
C GLN A 355 -4.18 14.19 -22.76
N ILE A 356 -2.95 14.15 -22.21
CA ILE A 356 -1.95 13.12 -22.52
C ILE A 356 -2.50 11.73 -22.23
N ASN A 357 -3.11 11.53 -21.07
CA ASN A 357 -3.71 10.23 -20.71
C ASN A 357 -4.81 9.82 -21.69
N GLY A 358 -5.71 10.74 -22.03
CA GLY A 358 -6.77 10.48 -23.00
C GLY A 358 -6.24 10.13 -24.40
N GLU A 359 -5.18 10.77 -24.84
CA GLU A 359 -4.51 10.45 -26.11
C GLU A 359 -3.84 9.08 -26.10
N ILE A 360 -3.16 8.73 -25.00
CA ILE A 360 -2.54 7.41 -24.81
C ILE A 360 -3.62 6.32 -24.85
N ASP A 361 -4.72 6.51 -24.14
CA ASP A 361 -5.83 5.54 -24.10
C ASP A 361 -6.50 5.35 -25.46
N ALA A 362 -6.69 6.45 -26.19
CA ALA A 362 -7.38 6.41 -27.49
C ALA A 362 -6.47 6.01 -28.67
N LEU A 363 -5.19 6.37 -28.64
CA LEU A 363 -4.27 6.32 -29.77
C LEU A 363 -3.02 5.46 -29.51
N GLY A 364 -2.81 5.01 -28.27
CA GLY A 364 -1.63 4.28 -27.83
C GLY A 364 -0.41 5.15 -27.53
N SER A 365 -0.47 6.48 -27.80
CA SER A 365 0.58 7.43 -27.50
C SER A 365 0.05 8.85 -27.45
N ALA A 366 0.72 9.72 -26.67
CA ALA A 366 0.44 11.14 -26.68
C ALA A 366 0.86 11.80 -28.00
N GLN A 367 0.11 12.83 -28.43
CA GLN A 367 0.43 13.58 -29.64
C GLN A 367 1.66 14.49 -29.40
N PRO A 368 2.56 14.65 -30.38
CA PRO A 368 3.73 15.50 -30.24
C PRO A 368 3.42 16.95 -29.83
N ALA A 369 2.33 17.52 -30.35
CA ALA A 369 1.89 18.88 -30.01
C ALA A 369 1.47 18.99 -28.54
N THR A 370 0.79 17.98 -28.00
CA THR A 370 0.38 17.92 -26.59
C THR A 370 1.58 17.78 -25.67
N LEU A 371 2.53 16.90 -26.00
CA LEU A 371 3.80 16.77 -25.27
C LEU A 371 4.60 18.07 -25.27
N GLN A 372 4.66 18.78 -26.41
CA GLN A 372 5.33 20.06 -26.49
C GLN A 372 4.64 21.13 -25.63
N ALA A 373 3.31 21.19 -25.65
CA ALA A 373 2.54 22.09 -24.79
C ALA A 373 2.77 21.80 -23.31
N PHE A 374 2.82 20.53 -22.93
CA PHE A 374 3.12 20.08 -21.56
C PHE A 374 4.52 20.56 -21.12
N GLN A 375 5.56 20.33 -21.93
CA GLN A 375 6.92 20.76 -21.64
C GLN A 375 7.03 22.28 -21.52
N THR A 376 6.39 23.02 -22.42
CA THR A 376 6.35 24.48 -22.39
C THR A 376 5.67 25.00 -21.14
N SER A 377 4.54 24.39 -20.74
CA SER A 377 3.82 24.75 -19.51
C SER A 377 4.69 24.48 -18.27
N VAL A 378 5.31 23.30 -18.17
CA VAL A 378 6.20 22.96 -17.06
C VAL A 378 7.34 23.97 -16.95
N SER A 379 8.05 24.24 -18.04
CA SER A 379 9.18 25.19 -18.06
C SER A 379 8.74 26.61 -17.68
N GLY A 380 7.61 27.07 -18.20
CA GLY A 380 7.04 28.38 -17.89
C GLY A 380 6.68 28.53 -16.42
N LEU A 381 5.98 27.56 -15.86
CA LEU A 381 5.57 27.56 -14.45
C LEU A 381 6.77 27.49 -13.51
N VAL A 382 7.76 26.65 -13.80
CA VAL A 382 9.03 26.56 -13.04
C VAL A 382 9.78 27.91 -13.08
N THR A 383 9.86 28.55 -14.24
CA THR A 383 10.49 29.87 -14.39
C THR A 383 9.78 30.92 -13.55
N ILE A 384 8.45 30.99 -13.60
CA ILE A 384 7.66 31.94 -12.80
C ILE A 384 7.89 31.68 -11.30
N LYS A 385 7.82 30.43 -10.84
CA LYS A 385 8.04 30.08 -9.44
C LYS A 385 9.42 30.48 -8.95
N SER A 386 10.45 30.20 -9.76
CA SER A 386 11.83 30.55 -9.43
C SER A 386 12.04 32.07 -9.33
N ARG A 387 11.42 32.85 -10.22
CA ARG A 387 11.44 34.31 -10.18
C ARG A 387 10.76 34.86 -8.95
N ILE A 388 9.62 34.29 -8.55
CA ILE A 388 8.92 34.68 -7.31
C ILE A 388 9.81 34.41 -6.10
N LEU A 389 10.44 33.23 -6.02
CA LEU A 389 11.35 32.87 -4.92
C LEU A 389 12.58 33.78 -4.87
N ALA A 390 13.04 34.30 -6.02
CA ALA A 390 14.11 35.28 -6.11
C ALA A 390 13.65 36.73 -5.84
N ASN A 391 12.39 36.95 -5.45
CA ASN A 391 11.78 38.27 -5.22
C ASN A 391 11.88 39.19 -6.46
N ASP A 392 11.75 38.65 -7.67
CA ASP A 392 11.78 39.39 -8.91
C ASP A 392 10.52 40.29 -9.02
N PRO A 393 10.67 41.64 -9.02
CA PRO A 393 9.54 42.54 -9.05
C PRO A 393 8.85 42.58 -10.42
N THR A 394 9.42 41.98 -11.46
CA THR A 394 8.87 42.00 -12.83
C THR A 394 7.88 40.84 -13.08
N VAL A 395 7.66 39.94 -12.11
CA VAL A 395 6.63 38.90 -12.22
C VAL A 395 5.25 39.56 -12.26
N THR A 396 4.51 39.31 -13.33
CA THR A 396 3.20 39.90 -13.55
C THR A 396 2.10 39.27 -12.69
N ALA A 397 0.97 39.99 -12.54
CA ALA A 397 -0.22 39.43 -11.89
C ALA A 397 -0.77 38.22 -12.66
N ALA A 398 -0.69 38.21 -13.98
CA ALA A 398 -1.08 37.08 -14.82
C ALA A 398 -0.21 35.84 -14.56
N ASP A 399 1.11 36.03 -14.43
CA ASP A 399 2.04 34.94 -14.10
C ASP A 399 1.72 34.35 -12.73
N LYS A 400 1.50 35.18 -11.72
CA LYS A 400 1.12 34.73 -10.37
C LYS A 400 -0.20 33.97 -10.38
N LEU A 401 -1.16 34.38 -11.21
CA LEU A 401 -2.45 33.71 -11.34
C LEU A 401 -2.31 32.30 -11.92
N ARG A 402 -1.41 32.09 -12.87
CA ARG A 402 -1.11 30.76 -13.42
C ARG A 402 -0.67 29.78 -12.33
N LEU A 403 0.14 30.22 -11.37
CA LEU A 403 0.60 29.36 -10.24
C LEU A 403 -0.47 29.21 -9.17
N SER A 404 -1.29 30.21 -8.91
CA SER A 404 -2.29 30.18 -7.84
C SER A 404 -3.61 29.52 -8.24
N THR A 405 -3.88 29.37 -9.53
CA THR A 405 -5.05 28.63 -10.05
C THR A 405 -4.70 27.14 -10.06
N VAL A 406 -5.05 26.46 -8.99
CA VAL A 406 -4.64 25.07 -8.72
C VAL A 406 -5.83 24.14 -8.58
N LEU A 407 -5.60 22.86 -8.88
CA LEU A 407 -6.53 21.76 -8.68
C LEU A 407 -5.81 20.56 -8.04
N PRO A 408 -6.52 19.72 -7.29
CA PRO A 408 -5.95 18.48 -6.77
C PRO A 408 -5.42 17.58 -7.88
N TYR A 409 -4.19 17.10 -7.73
CA TYR A 409 -3.57 16.16 -8.65
C TYR A 409 -4.32 14.81 -8.67
N ASN A 410 -4.72 14.31 -7.49
CA ASN A 410 -5.29 12.97 -7.35
C ASN A 410 -6.57 13.01 -6.49
N LEU A 411 -7.72 12.87 -7.15
CA LEU A 411 -9.03 12.88 -6.47
C LEU A 411 -9.35 11.55 -5.76
N ASP A 412 -8.60 10.50 -6.03
CA ASP A 412 -8.68 9.23 -5.31
C ASP A 412 -8.01 9.28 -3.93
N ALA A 413 -7.07 10.21 -3.75
CA ALA A 413 -6.39 10.49 -2.49
C ALA A 413 -7.22 11.39 -1.55
N TRP A 414 -6.66 11.75 -0.40
CA TRP A 414 -7.31 12.64 0.57
C TRP A 414 -7.65 14.03 0.01
N ASP A 415 -6.97 14.46 -1.05
CA ASP A 415 -7.33 15.70 -1.76
C ASP A 415 -8.75 15.67 -2.35
N GLY A 416 -9.30 14.49 -2.59
CA GLY A 416 -10.70 14.30 -2.98
C GLY A 416 -11.69 14.34 -1.80
N TYR A 417 -11.19 14.43 -0.56
CA TYR A 417 -11.98 14.39 0.69
C TYR A 417 -11.44 15.41 1.71
N PRO A 418 -11.30 16.68 1.32
CA PRO A 418 -10.57 17.67 2.13
C PRO A 418 -11.26 18.00 3.45
N ILE A 419 -12.58 17.90 3.55
CA ILE A 419 -13.33 18.20 4.78
C ILE A 419 -13.08 17.10 5.82
N GLU A 420 -13.12 15.83 5.43
CA GLU A 420 -12.81 14.74 6.36
C GLU A 420 -11.33 14.76 6.77
N ARG A 421 -10.43 15.13 5.87
CA ARG A 421 -9.02 15.34 6.23
C ARG A 421 -8.84 16.37 7.33
N GLU A 422 -9.52 17.49 7.28
CA GLU A 422 -9.47 18.51 8.34
C GLU A 422 -10.03 17.97 9.68
N LYS A 423 -11.08 17.16 9.65
CA LYS A 423 -11.58 16.47 10.85
C LYS A 423 -10.52 15.54 11.45
N LEU A 424 -9.82 14.80 10.61
CA LEU A 424 -8.71 13.93 11.04
C LEU A 424 -7.57 14.76 11.64
N TYR A 425 -7.19 15.85 11.01
CA TYR A 425 -6.13 16.74 11.51
C TYR A 425 -6.45 17.31 12.89
N ALA A 426 -7.72 17.58 13.18
CA ALA A 426 -8.13 18.01 14.51
C ALA A 426 -7.88 16.93 15.59
N LEU A 427 -8.06 15.65 15.25
CA LEU A 427 -7.77 14.52 16.15
C LEU A 427 -6.25 14.37 16.41
N LEU A 428 -5.43 14.76 15.45
CA LEU A 428 -3.97 14.61 15.50
C LEU A 428 -3.26 15.82 16.16
N ASN A 429 -4.00 16.86 16.52
CA ASN A 429 -3.45 18.09 17.04
C ASN A 429 -2.60 17.86 18.31
N GLY A 430 -1.39 18.42 18.31
CA GLY A 430 -0.46 18.31 19.43
C GLY A 430 0.28 16.98 19.54
N LYS A 431 0.12 16.07 18.60
CA LYS A 431 0.80 14.76 18.54
C LYS A 431 1.97 14.80 17.55
N LYS A 432 2.94 13.89 17.74
CA LYS A 432 3.97 13.60 16.72
C LYS A 432 3.38 12.60 15.73
N VAL A 433 3.16 13.02 14.49
CA VAL A 433 2.41 12.26 13.50
C VAL A 433 3.26 11.99 12.27
N VAL A 434 3.26 10.72 11.85
CA VAL A 434 3.74 10.27 10.55
C VAL A 434 2.64 9.49 9.86
N THR A 435 2.34 9.84 8.61
CA THR A 435 1.48 9.04 7.73
C THR A 435 2.35 8.23 6.78
N LEU A 436 2.01 6.95 6.65
CA LEU A 436 2.53 6.07 5.60
C LEU A 436 1.48 5.99 4.49
N ALA A 437 1.92 5.97 3.23
CA ALA A 437 1.02 5.83 2.09
C ALA A 437 1.64 5.02 0.95
N GLY A 438 0.77 4.51 0.06
CA GLY A 438 1.12 3.76 -1.14
C GLY A 438 0.32 4.22 -2.35
N ASP A 439 -0.39 3.32 -3.02
CA ASP A 439 -1.35 3.53 -4.11
C ASP A 439 -0.78 4.11 -5.41
N THR A 440 0.00 5.19 -5.34
CA THR A 440 0.39 5.96 -6.53
C THR A 440 1.49 5.31 -7.37
N HIS A 441 2.09 4.24 -6.88
CA HIS A 441 3.26 3.57 -7.48
C HIS A 441 4.54 4.42 -7.48
N ASN A 442 4.53 5.57 -6.85
CA ASN A 442 5.65 6.52 -6.77
C ASN A 442 6.02 6.78 -5.32
N ALA A 443 7.28 7.17 -5.10
CA ALA A 443 7.76 7.57 -3.78
C ALA A 443 7.56 9.06 -3.55
N TRP A 444 7.11 9.43 -2.34
CA TRP A 444 6.85 10.82 -1.97
C TRP A 444 7.25 11.10 -0.53
N GLN A 445 7.66 12.34 -0.25
CA GLN A 445 7.74 12.86 1.10
C GLN A 445 7.21 14.28 1.11
N GLY A 446 6.32 14.58 2.05
CA GLY A 446 5.71 15.89 2.19
C GLY A 446 5.29 16.21 3.60
N GLU A 447 4.92 17.46 3.83
CA GLU A 447 4.34 17.92 5.08
C GLU A 447 2.82 17.83 5.05
N LEU A 448 2.24 17.48 6.18
CA LEU A 448 0.79 17.53 6.39
C LEU A 448 0.42 18.89 6.99
N LYS A 449 -0.29 19.70 6.23
CA LYS A 449 -0.72 21.04 6.68
C LYS A 449 -2.23 21.18 6.66
N SER A 450 -2.77 21.72 7.75
CA SER A 450 -4.19 22.07 7.84
C SER A 450 -4.55 23.22 6.87
N SER A 451 -5.84 23.51 6.76
CA SER A 451 -6.34 24.65 6.00
C SER A 451 -5.84 26.01 6.50
N SER A 452 -5.42 26.08 7.77
CA SER A 452 -4.79 27.26 8.38
C SER A 452 -3.24 27.24 8.27
N ASN A 453 -2.67 26.39 7.42
CA ASN A 453 -1.22 26.22 7.23
C ASN A 453 -0.45 25.74 8.48
N LYS A 454 -1.14 25.18 9.46
CA LYS A 454 -0.49 24.57 10.61
C LYS A 454 0.05 23.19 10.24
N VAL A 455 1.32 22.92 10.50
CA VAL A 455 1.92 21.60 10.31
C VAL A 455 1.34 20.63 11.35
N VAL A 456 0.78 19.53 10.88
CA VAL A 456 0.18 18.45 11.67
C VAL A 456 1.17 17.29 11.83
N GLY A 457 1.97 17.04 10.82
CA GLY A 457 2.93 15.95 10.74
C GLY A 457 3.59 15.87 9.39
N ILE A 458 4.15 14.71 9.08
CA ILE A 458 4.75 14.42 7.78
C ILE A 458 4.14 13.17 7.16
N GLU A 459 4.25 13.07 5.86
CA GLU A 459 3.96 11.86 5.10
C GLU A 459 5.21 11.31 4.44
N ILE A 460 5.40 10.02 4.54
CA ILE A 460 6.41 9.26 3.80
C ILE A 460 5.67 8.14 3.04
N ALA A 461 5.75 8.18 1.72
CA ALA A 461 5.06 7.26 0.85
C ALA A 461 6.05 6.35 0.13
N THR A 462 5.71 5.07 0.05
CA THR A 462 6.51 4.07 -0.66
C THR A 462 6.19 4.09 -2.15
N SER A 463 7.19 3.77 -2.97
CA SER A 463 6.94 3.36 -4.35
C SER A 463 6.33 1.95 -4.41
N SER A 464 5.99 1.49 -5.61
CA SER A 464 5.46 0.14 -5.81
C SER A 464 6.53 -0.93 -5.73
N VAL A 465 6.14 -2.15 -5.35
CA VAL A 465 7.00 -3.34 -5.45
C VAL A 465 7.32 -3.64 -6.92
N SER A 466 6.33 -3.61 -7.81
CA SER A 466 6.48 -3.96 -9.22
C SER A 466 5.59 -3.18 -10.19
N SER A 467 4.51 -2.55 -9.71
CA SER A 467 3.56 -1.84 -10.57
C SER A 467 4.20 -0.62 -11.24
N PRO A 468 3.83 -0.31 -12.51
CA PRO A 468 4.38 0.83 -13.23
C PRO A 468 3.98 2.16 -12.58
N GLY A 469 4.89 3.15 -12.63
CA GLY A 469 4.69 4.47 -12.06
C GLY A 469 4.17 5.50 -13.06
N LEU A 470 4.26 6.77 -12.69
CA LEU A 470 3.75 7.89 -13.48
C LEU A 470 4.42 8.01 -14.86
N GLU A 471 5.66 7.54 -15.01
CA GLU A 471 6.37 7.49 -16.28
C GLU A 471 5.58 6.73 -17.36
N THR A 472 4.90 5.68 -16.98
CA THR A 472 4.06 4.88 -17.90
C THR A 472 2.79 5.64 -18.28
N TYR A 473 2.13 6.28 -17.32
CA TYR A 473 0.90 7.04 -17.56
C TYR A 473 1.12 8.28 -18.40
N LEU A 474 2.26 8.93 -18.27
CA LEU A 474 2.61 10.12 -19.06
C LEU A 474 3.37 9.79 -20.34
N GLY A 475 3.85 8.56 -20.49
CA GLY A 475 4.66 8.16 -21.64
C GLY A 475 5.98 8.93 -21.75
N ILE A 476 6.55 9.36 -20.64
CA ILE A 476 7.81 10.10 -20.56
C ILE A 476 8.91 9.30 -19.87
N GLY A 477 10.17 9.59 -20.15
CA GLY A 477 11.31 8.91 -19.53
C GLY A 477 12.59 9.74 -19.61
N GLY A 478 13.67 9.19 -19.09
CA GLY A 478 15.00 9.81 -19.15
C GLY A 478 15.02 11.22 -18.52
N THR A 479 15.63 12.16 -19.24
CA THR A 479 15.82 13.54 -18.77
C THR A 479 14.50 14.26 -18.53
N GLN A 480 13.47 14.02 -19.36
CA GLN A 480 12.15 14.65 -19.22
C GLN A 480 11.47 14.24 -17.90
N LEU A 481 11.60 12.98 -17.50
CA LEU A 481 11.04 12.49 -16.24
C LEU A 481 11.73 13.13 -15.04
N VAL A 482 13.05 13.22 -15.04
CA VAL A 482 13.84 13.88 -13.97
C VAL A 482 13.46 15.36 -13.86
N GLN A 483 13.31 16.05 -14.98
CA GLN A 483 12.88 17.45 -15.00
C GLN A 483 11.47 17.60 -14.44
N PHE A 484 10.57 16.67 -14.74
CA PHE A 484 9.20 16.69 -14.22
C PHE A 484 9.16 16.42 -12.70
N GLU A 485 9.98 15.49 -12.19
CA GLU A 485 10.13 15.27 -10.74
C GLU A 485 10.58 16.56 -10.03
N GLN A 486 11.59 17.23 -10.57
CA GLN A 486 12.09 18.50 -10.03
C GLN A 486 11.02 19.59 -10.09
N ALA A 487 10.25 19.65 -11.17
CA ALA A 487 9.15 20.59 -11.32
C ALA A 487 8.05 20.36 -10.27
N LEU A 488 7.64 19.11 -10.04
CA LEU A 488 6.65 18.78 -9.01
C LEU A 488 7.12 19.20 -7.61
N ASN A 489 8.36 18.90 -7.26
CA ASN A 489 8.94 19.29 -5.97
C ASN A 489 8.97 20.82 -5.78
N LEU A 490 9.12 21.57 -6.86
CA LEU A 490 9.12 23.03 -6.82
C LEU A 490 7.70 23.64 -6.81
N LEU A 491 6.79 23.06 -7.59
CA LEU A 491 5.44 23.61 -7.81
C LEU A 491 4.44 23.22 -6.70
N ILE A 492 4.63 22.08 -6.07
CA ILE A 492 3.78 21.61 -4.96
C ILE A 492 4.43 22.03 -3.64
N ASP A 493 3.85 23.01 -2.98
CA ASP A 493 4.45 23.66 -1.81
C ASP A 493 4.70 22.71 -0.63
N ASP A 494 3.86 21.69 -0.43
CA ASP A 494 3.94 20.76 0.68
C ASP A 494 4.82 19.53 0.37
N LEU A 495 5.32 19.39 -0.85
CA LEU A 495 6.13 18.28 -1.32
C LEU A 495 7.62 18.59 -1.23
N GLU A 496 8.39 17.69 -0.61
CA GLU A 496 9.85 17.83 -0.49
C GLU A 496 10.63 16.85 -1.36
N TYR A 497 10.05 15.68 -1.65
CA TYR A 497 10.71 14.63 -2.42
C TYR A 497 9.71 13.83 -3.25
N SER A 498 10.12 13.45 -4.46
CA SER A 498 9.39 12.51 -5.31
C SER A 498 10.35 11.62 -6.11
N ASN A 499 9.91 10.41 -6.39
CA ASN A 499 10.49 9.53 -7.41
C ASN A 499 9.36 8.87 -8.18
N LEU A 500 9.30 9.12 -9.49
CA LEU A 500 8.14 8.80 -10.33
C LEU A 500 8.32 7.55 -11.18
N SER A 501 9.49 6.87 -11.11
CA SER A 501 9.81 5.83 -12.08
C SER A 501 10.35 4.53 -11.50
N LYS A 502 10.86 4.56 -10.27
CA LYS A 502 11.57 3.42 -9.69
C LYS A 502 10.67 2.57 -8.81
N ARG A 503 10.93 1.25 -8.81
CA ARG A 503 10.24 0.26 -7.97
C ARG A 503 11.09 0.00 -6.73
N GLY A 504 10.47 -0.15 -5.57
CA GLY A 504 11.21 -0.35 -4.36
C GLY A 504 10.35 -0.43 -3.10
N TYR A 505 10.98 -0.16 -1.97
CA TYR A 505 10.30 -0.07 -0.68
C TYR A 505 10.87 1.06 0.16
N LEU A 506 10.13 1.43 1.18
CA LEU A 506 10.52 2.42 2.18
C LEU A 506 10.90 1.70 3.47
N LYS A 507 12.07 2.03 4.04
CA LYS A 507 12.42 1.66 5.41
C LYS A 507 12.23 2.87 6.30
N ALA A 508 11.34 2.75 7.29
CA ALA A 508 11.10 3.78 8.29
C ALA A 508 11.70 3.33 9.63
N THR A 509 12.63 4.11 10.15
CA THR A 509 13.24 3.90 11.47
C THR A 509 12.84 5.02 12.40
N PHE A 510 12.11 4.70 13.46
CA PHE A 510 11.65 5.64 14.48
C PHE A 510 12.53 5.56 15.70
N SER A 511 12.93 6.71 16.21
CA SER A 511 13.58 6.88 17.52
C SER A 511 12.73 7.80 18.41
N ALA A 512 13.16 8.06 19.62
CA ALA A 512 12.46 9.01 20.50
C ALA A 512 12.43 10.43 19.92
N THR A 513 13.38 10.79 19.05
CA THR A 513 13.58 12.16 18.57
C THR A 513 13.25 12.36 17.10
N ASP A 514 13.37 11.31 16.27
CA ASP A 514 13.23 11.45 14.83
C ASP A 514 12.69 10.20 14.16
N VAL A 515 12.27 10.38 12.91
CA VAL A 515 12.00 9.31 11.95
C VAL A 515 12.96 9.45 10.78
N LYS A 516 13.67 8.37 10.47
CA LYS A 516 14.53 8.25 9.30
C LYS A 516 13.83 7.43 8.23
N ALA A 517 13.54 8.08 7.10
CA ALA A 517 12.95 7.44 5.93
C ALA A 517 14.06 7.15 4.91
N GLU A 518 14.17 5.91 4.49
CA GLU A 518 15.16 5.43 3.54
C GLU A 518 14.45 4.71 2.39
N TRP A 519 14.56 5.25 1.16
CA TRP A 519 13.99 4.64 -0.04
C TRP A 519 15.02 3.78 -0.73
N PHE A 520 14.68 2.50 -0.86
CA PHE A 520 15.47 1.49 -1.57
C PHE A 520 14.79 1.18 -2.90
N PHE A 521 15.55 1.22 -4.00
CA PHE A 521 15.02 0.97 -5.32
C PHE A 521 15.75 -0.16 -6.02
N ALA A 522 14.98 -1.01 -6.72
CA ALA A 522 15.52 -2.02 -7.61
C ALA A 522 16.09 -1.36 -8.87
N THR A 523 17.21 -1.85 -9.35
CA THR A 523 17.80 -1.40 -10.63
C THR A 523 16.88 -1.73 -11.81
N THR A 524 16.19 -2.87 -11.72
CA THR A 524 15.13 -3.29 -12.63
C THR A 524 14.28 -4.36 -11.96
N VAL A 525 13.02 -4.52 -12.41
CA VAL A 525 12.15 -5.63 -12.02
C VAL A 525 12.00 -6.67 -13.14
N PHE A 526 12.79 -6.56 -14.20
CA PHE A 526 12.73 -7.45 -15.37
C PHE A 526 13.87 -8.46 -15.43
N GLU A 527 14.82 -8.41 -14.50
CA GLU A 527 15.96 -9.31 -14.45
C GLU A 527 16.09 -9.95 -13.07
N ALA A 528 16.24 -11.27 -13.05
CA ALA A 528 16.45 -12.00 -11.80
C ALA A 528 17.80 -11.59 -11.17
N GLY A 529 17.81 -11.44 -9.85
CA GLY A 529 19.02 -11.07 -9.11
C GLY A 529 19.42 -9.60 -9.21
N ALA A 530 18.56 -8.74 -9.75
CA ALA A 530 18.80 -7.30 -9.78
C ALA A 530 19.02 -6.74 -8.37
N ALA A 531 19.93 -5.76 -8.24
CA ALA A 531 20.24 -5.11 -6.98
C ALA A 531 19.10 -4.19 -6.53
N VAL A 532 18.93 -4.08 -5.21
CA VAL A 532 18.03 -3.12 -4.56
C VAL A 532 18.91 -2.24 -3.67
N ASN A 533 19.00 -0.95 -4.00
CA ASN A 533 19.95 -0.03 -3.39
C ASN A 533 19.25 1.12 -2.66
N LEU A 534 19.85 1.56 -1.56
CA LEU A 534 19.47 2.81 -0.89
C LEU A 534 19.83 4.00 -1.81
N GLU A 535 18.83 4.81 -2.16
CA GLU A 535 19.04 5.96 -3.04
C GLU A 535 18.65 7.31 -2.40
N LYS A 536 17.80 7.30 -1.39
CA LYS A 536 17.36 8.53 -0.72
C LYS A 536 17.15 8.31 0.77
N THR A 537 17.67 9.23 1.57
CA THR A 537 17.44 9.28 3.02
C THR A 537 16.95 10.66 3.41
N ILE A 538 15.87 10.70 4.20
CA ILE A 538 15.33 11.93 4.79
C ILE A 538 15.09 11.65 6.28
N THR A 539 15.57 12.53 7.15
CA THR A 539 15.35 12.45 8.60
C THR A 539 14.53 13.65 9.06
N LYS A 540 13.49 13.42 9.83
CA LYS A 540 12.60 14.45 10.40
C LYS A 540 12.44 14.24 11.91
N SER A 541 12.51 15.34 12.65
CA SER A 541 12.33 15.37 14.10
C SER A 541 10.88 15.62 14.51
#